data_5b7d4f43fed13529d811c6a9a965274c
#
_entry.id   5b7d4f43fed13529d811c6a9a965274c
#
_cell.length_a   1.000
_cell.length_b   1.000
_cell.length_c   1.000
_cell.angle_alpha   90.00
_cell.angle_beta   90.00
_cell.angle_gamma   90.00
#
_symmetry.space_group_name_H-M   'P 1'
#
loop_
_entity.id
_entity.type
_entity.pdbx_description
1 polymer ?
#
loop_
_entity_poly.entity_id
_entity_poly.type
_entity_poly.pdbx_seq_one_letter_code
_entity_poly.pdbx_strand_id
1 'polypeptide(L)'
;MKKYIILLISVYTINAQSSSDLFSDLTFRNIGPSVAGGRIHDVEVMPGNPEMLFIASASGGIWKSTNKGTTWKPVFDNEAVSTFGDIAISKSNTNILYVGTGEQQNRQSSSWGNGVYKSTDQGETWQSIGLEKTFHISKVIVHPSNSNIVYVGALGNLWKESEERGIYKTTNGGKSWKKILYVDDKTGIIDMVMDANNPNIVYAATYQRMRKVWGFNGGGPGSGIYKTTNGGTNWSKLSQGLPSGDLGRIGLAASQNRSNILYATIEHSKESGFYRSANGGRSWKKMNTLNPRPMYYSHIATDPKDDKIVYMLAVELYRTEDSGKTFYQLPTRPTYDVGVHSDHHSIFIDKSNSNHFFLAGDAGLHESWDYGKTYSRLNNIPIGQFYAMGVDMDVPYNIYGGMQDNHSWMGPSATRHWLGILADNWKQVGFGDGMSQQPDPESDIVYNASQNGNIIRFDKRNGNMQGLRPIPGKDEEKYRFDWVTPIVLSQYSNKKVYLGGNRLFTTRDGGISWQRTDDLTKNINRDSLEIMGVLGADIKLSKNDGTSTFGEIISISESPITKKEVWIGTDDGNVQLTRDDGRTWAEVSQNILGLPENAYVSRVLASRQGRGHAYCYF
;
A
#
# COMPACT_ATOMS: atom_id res chain seq x y z
N MET A 1 27.51 61.60 -42.97
CA MET A 1 26.14 61.19 -42.53
C MET A 1 26.13 59.70 -42.23
N LYS A 2 26.17 59.34 -40.94
CA LYS A 2 26.08 57.95 -40.49
C LYS A 2 24.59 57.60 -40.36
N LYS A 3 24.11 56.62 -41.16
CA LYS A 3 22.74 56.07 -41.05
C LYS A 3 22.72 55.04 -39.92
N TYR A 4 21.94 55.30 -38.87
CA TYR A 4 21.60 54.30 -37.84
C TYR A 4 20.39 53.51 -38.31
N ILE A 5 20.53 52.19 -38.44
CA ILE A 5 19.44 51.25 -38.63
C ILE A 5 18.93 50.87 -37.25
N ILE A 6 17.70 51.27 -36.90
CA ILE A 6 17.00 50.82 -35.68
C ILE A 6 16.31 49.50 -36.02
N LEU A 7 16.80 48.41 -35.43
CA LEU A 7 16.16 47.10 -35.50
C LEU A 7 15.06 47.01 -34.43
N LEU A 8 13.81 47.08 -34.84
CA LEU A 8 12.66 46.82 -33.98
C LEU A 8 12.54 45.32 -33.77
N ILE A 9 12.93 44.81 -32.59
CA ILE A 9 12.64 43.43 -32.16
C ILE A 9 11.26 43.44 -31.55
N SER A 10 10.26 42.94 -32.28
CA SER A 10 8.94 42.64 -31.72
C SER A 10 9.04 41.37 -30.86
N VAL A 11 9.01 41.52 -29.55
CA VAL A 11 8.90 40.39 -28.59
C VAL A 11 7.44 39.93 -28.62
N TYR A 12 7.17 38.84 -29.33
CA TYR A 12 5.92 38.12 -29.17
C TYR A 12 5.98 37.39 -27.83
N THR A 13 5.27 37.88 -26.84
CA THR A 13 4.95 37.09 -25.61
C THR A 13 3.99 35.98 -26.01
N ILE A 14 4.50 34.79 -26.19
CA ILE A 14 3.68 33.58 -26.25
C ILE A 14 3.17 33.40 -24.83
N ASN A 15 1.93 33.76 -24.55
CA ASN A 15 1.25 33.30 -23.34
C ASN A 15 1.09 31.79 -23.50
N ALA A 16 1.97 31.03 -22.81
CA ALA A 16 1.76 29.62 -22.61
C ALA A 16 0.48 29.49 -21.76
N GLN A 17 -0.62 29.14 -22.38
CA GLN A 17 -1.83 28.75 -21.70
C GLN A 17 -1.45 27.62 -20.74
N SER A 18 -1.75 27.75 -19.46
CA SER A 18 -1.41 26.69 -18.50
C SER A 18 -2.15 25.42 -18.91
N SER A 19 -1.52 24.26 -18.78
CA SER A 19 -2.16 22.97 -19.12
C SER A 19 -3.45 22.73 -18.33
N SER A 20 -3.59 23.34 -17.15
CA SER A 20 -4.81 23.34 -16.34
C SER A 20 -6.01 24.00 -17.06
N ASP A 21 -5.78 25.05 -17.83
CA ASP A 21 -6.87 25.76 -18.54
C ASP A 21 -7.42 24.95 -19.71
N LEU A 22 -6.59 24.12 -20.33
CA LEU A 22 -7.00 23.22 -21.45
C LEU A 22 -7.94 22.10 -20.97
N PHE A 23 -7.90 21.75 -19.71
CA PHE A 23 -8.66 20.63 -19.14
C PHE A 23 -9.68 21.06 -18.10
N SER A 24 -9.91 22.36 -17.91
CA SER A 24 -10.82 22.93 -16.89
C SER A 24 -12.25 22.39 -16.99
N ASP A 25 -12.71 22.09 -18.22
CA ASP A 25 -14.06 21.57 -18.46
C ASP A 25 -14.18 20.05 -18.34
N LEU A 26 -13.04 19.34 -18.16
CA LEU A 26 -13.04 17.90 -17.95
C LEU A 26 -13.24 17.61 -16.45
N THR A 27 -14.38 17.01 -16.12
CA THR A 27 -14.71 16.58 -14.78
C THR A 27 -14.67 15.06 -14.64
N PHE A 28 -14.13 14.58 -13.53
CA PHE A 28 -14.17 13.16 -13.18
C PHE A 28 -15.55 12.79 -12.65
N ARG A 29 -16.07 11.65 -13.10
CA ARG A 29 -17.31 11.06 -12.61
C ARG A 29 -17.00 9.76 -11.89
N ASN A 30 -17.49 9.62 -10.65
CA ASN A 30 -17.41 8.36 -9.93
C ASN A 30 -18.40 7.36 -10.54
N ILE A 31 -17.89 6.19 -10.94
CA ILE A 31 -18.68 5.11 -11.53
C ILE A 31 -18.67 3.82 -10.67
N GLY A 32 -18.04 3.83 -9.52
CA GLY A 32 -17.83 2.65 -8.68
C GLY A 32 -16.53 1.90 -9.06
N PRO A 33 -16.39 0.63 -8.64
CA PRO A 33 -17.32 -0.13 -7.80
C PRO A 33 -17.28 0.30 -6.32
N SER A 34 -18.41 0.21 -5.63
CA SER A 34 -18.52 0.35 -4.16
C SER A 34 -18.74 -1.00 -3.51
N VAL A 35 -17.90 -1.98 -3.85
CA VAL A 35 -18.13 -3.39 -3.47
C VAL A 35 -17.17 -3.90 -2.41
N ALA A 36 -16.03 -3.21 -2.22
CA ALA A 36 -14.98 -3.65 -1.31
C ALA A 36 -14.62 -2.60 -0.24
N GLY A 37 -14.68 -1.30 -0.56
CA GLY A 37 -14.32 -0.22 0.35
C GLY A 37 -12.83 0.08 0.42
N GLY A 38 -11.97 -0.68 -0.28
CA GLY A 38 -10.54 -0.48 -0.37
C GLY A 38 -9.78 -0.64 0.95
N ARG A 39 -8.46 -0.39 0.92
CA ARG A 39 -7.62 -0.45 2.12
C ARG A 39 -7.78 0.82 2.94
N ILE A 40 -8.27 0.68 4.17
CA ILE A 40 -8.38 1.76 5.16
C ILE A 40 -7.28 1.56 6.21
N HIS A 41 -6.38 2.55 6.31
CA HIS A 41 -5.27 2.51 7.25
C HIS A 41 -5.64 3.01 8.62
N ASP A 42 -6.57 3.96 8.71
CA ASP A 42 -6.98 4.50 9.99
C ASP A 42 -8.44 4.95 9.98
N VAL A 43 -9.07 4.84 11.15
CA VAL A 43 -10.44 5.27 11.41
C VAL A 43 -10.51 6.06 12.70
N GLU A 44 -11.08 7.27 12.62
CA GLU A 44 -11.27 8.13 13.77
C GLU A 44 -12.72 8.57 13.91
N VAL A 45 -13.19 8.59 15.14
CA VAL A 45 -14.53 9.09 15.51
C VAL A 45 -14.38 10.43 16.21
N MET A 46 -15.18 11.42 15.81
CA MET A 46 -15.13 12.77 16.35
C MET A 46 -15.43 12.78 17.87
N PRO A 47 -14.52 13.26 18.72
CA PRO A 47 -14.77 13.37 20.15
C PRO A 47 -16.02 14.20 20.46
N GLY A 48 -16.97 13.60 21.20
CA GLY A 48 -18.23 14.26 21.55
C GLY A 48 -19.31 14.24 20.46
N ASN A 49 -19.00 13.72 19.26
CA ASN A 49 -19.98 13.54 18.19
C ASN A 49 -19.77 12.18 17.49
N PRO A 50 -20.34 11.08 18.00
CA PRO A 50 -20.13 9.74 17.46
C PRO A 50 -20.79 9.52 16.09
N GLU A 51 -21.54 10.47 15.56
CA GLU A 51 -22.09 10.41 14.21
C GLU A 51 -21.07 10.80 13.14
N MET A 52 -20.01 11.53 13.55
CA MET A 52 -18.97 12.00 12.64
C MET A 52 -17.76 11.07 12.65
N LEU A 53 -17.50 10.46 11.51
CA LEU A 53 -16.41 9.52 11.27
C LEU A 53 -15.46 10.07 10.20
N PHE A 54 -14.19 9.74 10.36
CA PHE A 54 -13.16 9.94 9.32
C PHE A 54 -12.47 8.61 9.05
N ILE A 55 -12.19 8.34 7.78
CA ILE A 55 -11.32 7.26 7.36
C ILE A 55 -10.19 7.81 6.51
N ALA A 56 -8.99 7.32 6.75
CA ALA A 56 -7.80 7.60 5.96
C ALA A 56 -7.41 6.33 5.20
N SER A 57 -7.47 6.38 3.87
CA SER A 57 -7.17 5.22 3.04
C SER A 57 -5.66 5.11 2.73
N ALA A 58 -5.21 3.92 2.44
CA ALA A 58 -3.86 3.69 1.94
C ALA A 58 -3.61 4.44 0.62
N SER A 59 -4.65 4.48 -0.23
CA SER A 59 -4.61 5.11 -1.53
C SER A 59 -6.05 5.39 -1.99
N GLY A 60 -6.52 6.62 -1.88
CA GLY A 60 -7.91 6.97 -2.21
C GLY A 60 -8.50 8.10 -1.37
N GLY A 61 -7.66 8.89 -0.71
CA GLY A 61 -8.09 10.10 -0.02
C GLY A 61 -8.56 9.88 1.43
N ILE A 62 -9.10 10.96 1.99
CA ILE A 62 -9.78 10.98 3.28
C ILE A 62 -11.28 11.12 3.02
N TRP A 63 -12.08 10.32 3.71
CA TRP A 63 -13.53 10.35 3.62
C TRP A 63 -14.14 10.68 4.97
N LYS A 64 -15.14 11.54 4.94
CA LYS A 64 -15.89 12.01 6.12
C LYS A 64 -17.33 11.54 6.02
N SER A 65 -17.85 11.02 7.12
CA SER A 65 -19.28 10.79 7.34
C SER A 65 -19.76 11.64 8.49
N THR A 66 -21.00 12.15 8.41
CA THR A 66 -21.68 12.89 9.48
C THR A 66 -22.94 12.17 9.97
N ASN A 67 -23.13 10.92 9.55
CA ASN A 67 -24.32 10.09 9.82
C ASN A 67 -23.96 8.63 10.04
N LYS A 68 -22.90 8.37 10.85
CA LYS A 68 -22.43 7.03 11.25
C LYS A 68 -22.10 6.09 10.07
N GLY A 69 -21.50 6.66 9.01
CA GLY A 69 -21.10 5.87 7.85
C GLY A 69 -22.24 5.54 6.87
N THR A 70 -23.44 6.11 7.05
CA THR A 70 -24.55 5.93 6.09
C THR A 70 -24.22 6.57 4.74
N THR A 71 -23.56 7.72 4.75
CA THR A 71 -23.03 8.38 3.55
C THR A 71 -21.62 8.91 3.80
N TRP A 72 -20.84 8.97 2.75
CA TRP A 72 -19.45 9.44 2.79
C TRP A 72 -19.21 10.54 1.78
N LYS A 73 -18.40 11.53 2.17
CA LYS A 73 -17.93 12.63 1.33
C LYS A 73 -16.40 12.58 1.28
N PRO A 74 -15.78 12.58 0.08
CA PRO A 74 -14.34 12.78 -0.02
C PRO A 74 -14.02 14.22 0.39
N VAL A 75 -12.99 14.39 1.21
CA VAL A 75 -12.64 15.72 1.79
C VAL A 75 -11.17 16.10 1.57
N PHE A 76 -10.46 15.33 0.72
CA PHE A 76 -9.03 15.56 0.47
C PHE A 76 -8.65 15.54 -1.03
N ASP A 77 -9.63 15.51 -1.93
CA ASP A 77 -9.42 15.31 -3.37
C ASP A 77 -8.67 16.46 -4.08
N ASN A 78 -8.64 17.64 -3.45
CA ASN A 78 -7.95 18.82 -4.00
C ASN A 78 -6.48 18.91 -3.60
N GLU A 79 -5.98 17.96 -2.80
CA GLU A 79 -4.61 17.97 -2.32
C GLU A 79 -3.67 17.17 -3.24
N ALA A 80 -2.38 17.41 -3.12
CA ALA A 80 -1.37 16.83 -4.00
C ALA A 80 -1.09 15.33 -3.76
N VAL A 81 -1.72 14.72 -2.74
CA VAL A 81 -1.47 13.33 -2.33
C VAL A 81 -2.76 12.69 -1.86
N SER A 82 -2.90 11.37 -2.07
CA SER A 82 -4.10 10.61 -1.70
C SER A 82 -3.82 9.40 -0.80
N THR A 83 -2.65 9.35 -0.17
CA THR A 83 -2.15 8.21 0.61
C THR A 83 -1.80 8.64 2.03
N PHE A 84 -2.19 7.83 3.01
CA PHE A 84 -2.11 8.20 4.43
C PHE A 84 -1.57 7.06 5.29
N GLY A 85 -0.86 7.46 6.35
CA GLY A 85 -0.43 6.56 7.40
C GLY A 85 -1.24 6.69 8.69
N ASP A 86 -1.69 7.92 9.03
CA ASP A 86 -2.41 8.17 10.29
C ASP A 86 -3.20 9.48 10.23
N ILE A 87 -4.35 9.52 10.89
CA ILE A 87 -5.16 10.72 11.10
C ILE A 87 -5.40 10.94 12.59
N ALA A 88 -5.32 12.18 13.07
CA ALA A 88 -5.49 12.50 14.47
C ALA A 88 -6.39 13.73 14.68
N ILE A 89 -7.43 13.54 15.48
CA ILE A 89 -8.35 14.63 15.88
C ILE A 89 -7.91 15.21 17.22
N SER A 90 -7.82 16.53 17.29
CA SER A 90 -7.49 17.21 18.55
C SER A 90 -8.62 17.10 19.56
N LYS A 91 -8.32 16.56 20.75
CA LYS A 91 -9.30 16.47 21.85
C LYS A 91 -9.59 17.83 22.49
N SER A 92 -8.64 18.78 22.47
CA SER A 92 -8.81 20.14 23.04
C SER A 92 -9.54 21.10 22.11
N ASN A 93 -9.57 20.81 20.81
CA ASN A 93 -10.30 21.58 19.80
C ASN A 93 -10.63 20.68 18.62
N THR A 94 -11.83 20.15 18.59
CA THR A 94 -12.28 19.16 17.58
C THR A 94 -12.43 19.74 16.16
N ASN A 95 -12.28 21.06 15.97
CA ASN A 95 -12.15 21.63 14.62
C ASN A 95 -10.78 21.35 13.99
N ILE A 96 -9.77 20.97 14.81
CA ILE A 96 -8.40 20.79 14.36
C ILE A 96 -8.11 19.31 14.19
N LEU A 97 -7.72 18.95 12.96
CA LEU A 97 -7.23 17.62 12.58
C LEU A 97 -5.82 17.73 11.99
N TYR A 98 -5.05 16.67 12.17
CA TYR A 98 -3.75 16.51 11.52
C TYR A 98 -3.71 15.15 10.82
N VAL A 99 -3.09 15.09 9.65
CA VAL A 99 -2.85 13.83 8.94
C VAL A 99 -1.40 13.72 8.52
N GLY A 100 -0.86 12.52 8.71
CA GLY A 100 0.43 12.12 8.18
C GLY A 100 0.23 11.33 6.89
N THR A 101 0.92 11.77 5.82
CA THR A 101 0.78 11.16 4.50
C THR A 101 1.82 10.08 4.24
N GLY A 102 1.52 9.18 3.29
CA GLY A 102 2.36 8.06 2.91
C GLY A 102 2.03 6.77 3.67
N GLU A 103 1.84 5.71 2.93
CA GLU A 103 1.48 4.38 3.47
C GLU A 103 2.57 3.83 4.38
N GLN A 104 2.22 3.36 5.57
CA GLN A 104 3.18 2.87 6.56
C GLN A 104 3.59 1.40 6.38
N GLN A 105 2.83 0.61 5.64
CA GLN A 105 3.11 -0.80 5.40
C GLN A 105 4.32 -1.00 4.48
N ASN A 106 4.93 -2.18 4.57
CA ASN A 106 6.14 -2.53 3.83
C ASN A 106 5.81 -3.30 2.56
N ARG A 107 5.16 -2.67 1.59
CA ARG A 107 4.81 -3.30 0.30
C ARG A 107 5.68 -2.79 -0.84
N GLN A 108 5.68 -3.49 -1.98
CA GLN A 108 6.28 -2.99 -3.22
C GLN A 108 5.50 -1.79 -3.77
N SER A 109 4.19 -1.78 -3.52
CA SER A 109 3.26 -0.74 -3.95
C SER A 109 3.01 0.35 -2.91
N SER A 110 3.79 0.42 -1.81
CA SER A 110 3.62 1.46 -0.79
C SER A 110 3.74 2.85 -1.40
N SER A 111 2.65 3.60 -1.35
CA SER A 111 2.55 4.91 -1.96
C SER A 111 3.17 5.99 -1.08
N TRP A 112 3.81 6.97 -1.73
CA TRP A 112 4.51 8.06 -1.04
C TRP A 112 3.56 9.16 -0.64
N GLY A 113 3.82 9.74 0.52
CA GLY A 113 3.24 11.00 0.96
C GLY A 113 4.15 12.19 0.67
N ASN A 114 3.67 13.36 1.08
CA ASN A 114 4.40 14.62 1.00
C ASN A 114 4.29 15.44 2.29
N GLY A 115 4.41 14.79 3.44
CA GLY A 115 4.47 15.44 4.74
C GLY A 115 3.16 15.44 5.51
N VAL A 116 2.92 16.50 6.27
CA VAL A 116 1.80 16.64 7.21
C VAL A 116 0.83 17.69 6.70
N TYR A 117 -0.46 17.40 6.80
CA TYR A 117 -1.54 18.37 6.55
C TYR A 117 -2.33 18.64 7.82
N LYS A 118 -2.92 19.84 7.88
CA LYS A 118 -3.76 20.29 8.97
C LYS A 118 -5.07 20.83 8.44
N SER A 119 -6.16 20.47 9.09
CA SER A 119 -7.46 21.12 8.96
C SER A 119 -7.77 21.94 10.22
N THR A 120 -8.53 23.01 10.07
CA THR A 120 -9.04 23.86 11.16
C THR A 120 -10.57 24.00 11.15
N ASP A 121 -11.24 23.25 10.30
CA ASP A 121 -12.68 23.29 10.01
C ASP A 121 -13.32 21.90 9.95
N GLN A 122 -12.84 20.97 10.81
CA GLN A 122 -13.33 19.59 10.88
C GLN A 122 -13.14 18.82 9.57
N GLY A 123 -12.01 19.03 8.87
CA GLY A 123 -11.65 18.29 7.68
C GLY A 123 -12.33 18.77 6.39
N GLU A 124 -12.99 19.93 6.36
CA GLU A 124 -13.56 20.47 5.12
C GLU A 124 -12.47 21.00 4.18
N THR A 125 -11.43 21.65 4.74
CA THR A 125 -10.26 22.12 4.00
C THR A 125 -8.97 21.70 4.70
N TRP A 126 -7.89 21.57 3.91
CA TRP A 126 -6.59 21.12 4.38
C TRP A 126 -5.47 22.06 3.93
N GLN A 127 -4.42 22.14 4.72
CA GLN A 127 -3.22 22.90 4.42
C GLN A 127 -1.99 22.04 4.69
N SER A 128 -1.07 21.95 3.73
CA SER A 128 0.26 21.40 3.98
C SER A 128 1.01 22.26 5.00
N ILE A 129 1.60 21.62 5.99
CA ILE A 129 2.33 22.27 7.09
C ILE A 129 3.78 21.76 7.22
N GLY A 130 4.32 21.20 6.12
CA GLY A 130 5.72 20.81 6.01
C GLY A 130 5.99 19.31 6.15
N LEU A 131 7.27 18.97 6.29
CA LEU A 131 7.81 17.60 6.35
C LEU A 131 7.63 16.81 5.04
N GLU A 132 7.63 17.46 3.89
CA GLU A 132 7.36 16.88 2.57
C GLU A 132 8.32 15.73 2.21
N LYS A 133 9.56 15.79 2.70
CA LYS A 133 10.60 14.79 2.41
C LYS A 133 10.55 13.56 3.33
N THR A 134 9.56 13.45 4.22
CA THR A 134 9.44 12.29 5.13
C THR A 134 8.91 11.04 4.44
N PHE A 135 8.34 11.14 3.25
CA PHE A 135 7.78 10.08 2.42
C PHE A 135 6.66 9.27 3.08
N HIS A 136 6.92 8.71 4.26
CA HIS A 136 5.96 7.86 4.99
C HIS A 136 5.89 8.31 6.45
N ILE A 137 4.71 8.66 6.89
CA ILE A 137 4.42 9.03 8.28
C ILE A 137 3.56 7.93 8.88
N SER A 138 4.04 7.29 9.91
CA SER A 138 3.37 6.16 10.54
C SER A 138 2.40 6.56 11.65
N LYS A 139 2.67 7.67 12.36
CA LYS A 139 1.87 8.07 13.51
C LYS A 139 1.88 9.58 13.72
N VAL A 140 0.73 10.12 14.09
CA VAL A 140 0.53 11.51 14.48
C VAL A 140 -0.14 11.54 15.84
N ILE A 141 0.47 12.16 16.83
CA ILE A 141 -0.09 12.30 18.18
C ILE A 141 -0.29 13.78 18.51
N VAL A 142 -1.52 14.19 18.71
CA VAL A 142 -1.87 15.53 19.18
C VAL A 142 -1.94 15.52 20.71
N HIS A 143 -1.28 16.49 21.34
CA HIS A 143 -1.31 16.64 22.79
C HIS A 143 -2.76 16.86 23.29
N PRO A 144 -3.25 16.14 24.32
CA PRO A 144 -4.66 16.09 24.66
C PRO A 144 -5.27 17.43 25.10
N SER A 145 -4.48 18.35 25.65
CA SER A 145 -4.93 19.66 26.13
C SER A 145 -4.41 20.85 25.33
N ASN A 146 -3.61 20.63 24.26
CA ASN A 146 -3.08 21.72 23.44
C ASN A 146 -2.90 21.28 21.98
N SER A 147 -3.84 21.67 21.14
CA SER A 147 -3.85 21.32 19.70
C SER A 147 -2.63 21.81 18.90
N ASN A 148 -1.82 22.73 19.46
CA ASN A 148 -0.61 23.22 18.79
C ASN A 148 0.63 22.36 19.06
N ILE A 149 0.55 21.40 20.00
CA ILE A 149 1.64 20.46 20.27
C ILE A 149 1.33 19.14 19.58
N VAL A 150 2.17 18.76 18.60
CA VAL A 150 1.98 17.54 17.81
C VAL A 150 3.32 16.82 17.66
N TYR A 151 3.28 15.51 17.77
CA TYR A 151 4.39 14.59 17.49
C TYR A 151 4.08 13.82 16.21
N VAL A 152 5.07 13.69 15.34
CA VAL A 152 4.97 12.98 14.06
C VAL A 152 6.09 11.97 13.95
N GLY A 153 5.73 10.71 13.75
CA GLY A 153 6.65 9.60 13.52
C GLY A 153 6.90 9.41 12.02
N ALA A 154 8.11 9.75 11.57
CA ALA A 154 8.51 9.61 10.18
C ALA A 154 9.30 8.32 9.96
N LEU A 155 8.79 7.45 9.06
CA LEU A 155 9.49 6.25 8.61
C LEU A 155 10.57 6.56 7.57
N GLY A 156 10.47 7.68 6.86
CA GLY A 156 11.37 8.05 5.78
C GLY A 156 11.16 7.25 4.51
N ASN A 157 12.07 7.38 3.55
CA ASN A 157 12.00 6.66 2.30
C ASN A 157 12.15 5.14 2.51
N LEU A 158 11.27 4.35 1.88
CA LEU A 158 11.30 2.89 1.99
C LEU A 158 12.45 2.26 1.17
N TRP A 159 12.87 2.91 0.08
CA TRP A 159 13.75 2.36 -0.95
C TRP A 159 15.23 2.75 -0.82
N LYS A 160 15.52 3.73 0.04
CA LYS A 160 16.88 4.24 0.28
C LYS A 160 17.03 4.82 1.68
N GLU A 161 18.27 5.08 2.05
CA GLU A 161 18.62 5.86 3.23
C GLU A 161 17.96 7.24 3.17
N SER A 162 17.58 7.77 4.35
CA SER A 162 16.90 9.05 4.45
C SER A 162 17.17 9.70 5.80
N GLU A 163 17.77 10.88 5.79
CA GLU A 163 17.96 11.69 7.00
C GLU A 163 16.65 12.21 7.58
N GLU A 164 15.54 12.13 6.81
CA GLU A 164 14.22 12.60 7.23
C GLU A 164 13.46 11.61 8.12
N ARG A 165 14.12 10.54 8.55
CA ARG A 165 13.59 9.57 9.53
C ARG A 165 13.63 10.15 10.94
N GLY A 166 12.71 9.71 11.83
CA GLY A 166 12.72 10.09 13.23
C GLY A 166 11.41 10.68 13.74
N ILE A 167 11.43 11.27 14.94
CA ILE A 167 10.28 11.97 15.51
C ILE A 167 10.44 13.47 15.32
N TYR A 168 9.43 14.07 14.76
CA TYR A 168 9.30 15.52 14.67
C TYR A 168 8.25 16.03 15.66
N LYS A 169 8.51 17.19 16.26
CA LYS A 169 7.59 17.85 17.17
C LYS A 169 7.38 19.30 16.76
N THR A 170 6.14 19.74 16.77
CA THR A 170 5.77 21.15 16.74
C THR A 170 5.17 21.58 18.07
N THR A 171 5.31 22.85 18.43
CA THR A 171 4.65 23.50 19.59
C THR A 171 3.84 24.72 19.18
N ASN A 172 3.73 24.97 17.87
CA ASN A 172 3.06 26.14 17.29
C ASN A 172 2.09 25.76 16.15
N GLY A 173 1.55 24.53 16.20
CA GLY A 173 0.51 24.05 15.29
C GLY A 173 0.99 23.79 13.87
N GLY A 174 2.27 23.42 13.71
CA GLY A 174 2.87 23.05 12.43
C GLY A 174 3.58 24.19 11.71
N LYS A 175 3.64 25.42 12.30
CA LYS A 175 4.40 26.54 11.69
C LYS A 175 5.91 26.28 11.64
N SER A 176 6.42 25.46 12.54
CA SER A 176 7.79 24.95 12.53
C SER A 176 7.87 23.57 13.19
N TRP A 177 8.87 22.78 12.76
CA TRP A 177 9.10 21.43 13.25
C TRP A 177 10.52 21.30 13.78
N LYS A 178 10.69 20.52 14.86
CA LYS A 178 11.99 20.15 15.42
C LYS A 178 12.08 18.63 15.42
N LYS A 179 13.14 18.06 14.85
CA LYS A 179 13.47 16.64 15.00
C LYS A 179 13.98 16.40 16.41
N ILE A 180 13.28 15.55 17.18
CA ILE A 180 13.53 15.33 18.62
C ILE A 180 14.03 13.91 18.94
N LEU A 181 13.91 12.98 17.98
CA LEU A 181 14.57 11.66 18.02
C LEU A 181 15.05 11.32 16.61
N TYR A 182 16.29 10.96 16.49
CA TYR A 182 16.93 10.44 15.28
C TYR A 182 17.89 9.33 15.68
N VAL A 183 17.83 8.18 15.05
CA VAL A 183 18.72 7.04 15.31
C VAL A 183 19.80 7.01 14.22
N ASP A 184 19.40 6.80 13.00
CA ASP A 184 20.25 6.80 11.80
C ASP A 184 19.41 6.96 10.52
N ASP A 185 20.04 6.99 9.36
CA ASP A 185 19.41 7.16 8.05
C ASP A 185 18.65 5.92 7.54
N LYS A 186 18.72 4.79 8.24
CA LYS A 186 18.03 3.52 7.93
C LYS A 186 16.86 3.23 8.87
N THR A 187 16.76 3.97 9.97
CA THR A 187 15.85 3.71 11.08
C THR A 187 14.81 4.81 11.24
N GLY A 188 13.55 4.52 10.92
CA GLY A 188 12.42 5.42 11.11
C GLY A 188 11.57 5.06 12.33
N ILE A 189 10.45 5.77 12.50
CA ILE A 189 9.47 5.52 13.55
C ILE A 189 8.29 4.77 12.95
N ILE A 190 7.96 3.61 13.51
CA ILE A 190 6.84 2.79 13.03
C ILE A 190 5.59 2.95 13.88
N ASP A 191 5.75 3.21 15.17
CA ASP A 191 4.62 3.39 16.07
C ASP A 191 4.98 4.29 17.25
N MET A 192 3.99 4.98 17.80
CA MET A 192 4.13 5.82 18.99
C MET A 192 2.86 5.79 19.85
N VAL A 193 3.05 5.78 21.17
CA VAL A 193 1.94 5.92 22.12
C VAL A 193 2.29 6.94 23.19
N MET A 194 1.31 7.77 23.56
CA MET A 194 1.40 8.75 24.64
C MET A 194 0.70 8.20 25.88
N ASP A 195 1.28 8.42 27.05
CA ASP A 195 0.65 8.05 28.31
C ASP A 195 -0.65 8.86 28.52
N ALA A 196 -1.73 8.18 28.83
CA ALA A 196 -3.05 8.79 28.92
C ALA A 196 -3.20 9.84 30.05
N ASN A 197 -2.38 9.71 31.10
CA ASN A 197 -2.46 10.58 32.29
C ASN A 197 -1.31 11.59 32.36
N ASN A 198 -0.22 11.37 31.62
CA ASN A 198 0.92 12.29 31.56
C ASN A 198 1.43 12.46 30.13
N PRO A 199 0.99 13.48 29.40
CA PRO A 199 1.37 13.68 27.99
C PRO A 199 2.85 14.01 27.77
N ASN A 200 3.65 14.24 28.84
CA ASN A 200 5.10 14.35 28.74
C ASN A 200 5.78 12.98 28.59
N ILE A 201 5.06 11.88 28.83
CA ILE A 201 5.56 10.53 28.62
C ILE A 201 5.08 10.02 27.27
N VAL A 202 6.04 9.76 26.36
CA VAL A 202 5.77 9.18 25.05
C VAL A 202 6.72 7.98 24.87
N TYR A 203 6.18 6.92 24.31
CA TYR A 203 6.94 5.75 23.87
C TYR A 203 6.94 5.70 22.35
N ALA A 204 8.06 5.30 21.76
CA ALA A 204 8.22 5.21 20.32
C ALA A 204 8.90 3.88 19.94
N ALA A 205 8.37 3.22 18.96
CA ALA A 205 8.99 2.07 18.31
C ALA A 205 9.77 2.53 17.08
N THR A 206 11.08 2.29 17.08
CA THR A 206 11.93 2.53 15.91
C THR A 206 11.99 1.28 15.05
N TYR A 207 12.16 1.46 13.74
CA TYR A 207 12.18 0.38 12.77
C TYR A 207 13.23 0.63 11.69
N GLN A 208 14.26 -0.21 11.68
CA GLN A 208 15.26 -0.25 10.62
C GLN A 208 14.72 -1.10 9.48
N ARG A 209 14.51 -0.49 8.31
CA ARG A 209 13.94 -1.18 7.16
C ARG A 209 14.38 -0.60 5.83
N MET A 210 14.48 -1.47 4.83
CA MET A 210 14.67 -1.04 3.44
C MET A 210 14.18 -2.12 2.47
N ARG A 211 13.55 -1.66 1.38
CA ARG A 211 13.15 -2.49 0.25
C ARG A 211 14.02 -2.20 -0.96
N LYS A 212 14.31 -3.23 -1.72
CA LYS A 212 14.87 -3.16 -3.07
C LYS A 212 13.96 -3.98 -4.00
N VAL A 213 14.13 -3.81 -5.30
CA VAL A 213 13.34 -4.59 -6.28
C VAL A 213 13.55 -6.10 -6.13
N TRP A 214 14.72 -6.52 -5.68
CA TRP A 214 15.07 -7.92 -5.46
C TRP A 214 14.74 -8.46 -4.07
N GLY A 215 14.35 -7.62 -3.11
CA GLY A 215 14.11 -8.11 -1.76
C GLY A 215 13.79 -7.07 -0.71
N PHE A 216 13.78 -7.53 0.53
CA PHE A 216 13.46 -6.73 1.70
C PHE A 216 14.32 -7.15 2.91
N ASN A 217 14.77 -6.18 3.68
CA ASN A 217 15.37 -6.37 5.00
C ASN A 217 14.54 -5.57 6.02
N GLY A 218 13.88 -6.29 6.94
CA GLY A 218 12.93 -5.74 7.91
C GLY A 218 13.44 -5.76 9.33
N GLY A 219 14.71 -5.47 9.56
CA GLY A 219 15.24 -5.39 10.92
C GLY A 219 16.68 -4.93 10.99
N GLY A 220 17.14 -4.71 12.22
CA GLY A 220 18.52 -4.33 12.49
C GLY A 220 18.70 -3.68 13.87
N PRO A 221 19.94 -3.28 14.22
CA PRO A 221 20.30 -2.73 15.54
C PRO A 221 19.63 -1.39 15.85
N GLY A 222 19.20 -0.65 14.83
CA GLY A 222 18.47 0.61 15.00
C GLY A 222 17.06 0.43 15.54
N SER A 223 16.44 -0.74 15.33
CA SER A 223 15.10 -1.03 15.86
C SER A 223 15.09 -1.13 17.39
N GLY A 224 14.00 -0.69 18.01
CA GLY A 224 13.85 -0.75 19.46
C GLY A 224 12.73 0.10 19.99
N ILE A 225 12.55 0.09 21.32
CA ILE A 225 11.57 0.92 22.01
C ILE A 225 12.31 2.06 22.73
N TYR A 226 11.88 3.28 22.52
CA TYR A 226 12.40 4.47 23.17
C TYR A 226 11.33 5.12 24.05
N LYS A 227 11.75 5.77 25.13
CA LYS A 227 10.88 6.49 26.05
C LYS A 227 11.40 7.89 26.31
N THR A 228 10.51 8.87 26.37
CA THR A 228 10.73 10.19 26.96
C THR A 228 9.82 10.37 28.17
N THR A 229 10.25 11.18 29.13
CA THR A 229 9.43 11.61 30.30
C THR A 229 9.34 13.12 30.42
N ASN A 230 9.86 13.86 29.43
CA ASN A 230 9.95 15.31 29.42
C ASN A 230 9.52 15.92 28.07
N GLY A 231 8.52 15.29 27.44
CA GLY A 231 7.91 15.78 26.22
C GLY A 231 8.83 15.76 25.00
N GLY A 232 9.80 14.83 24.98
CA GLY A 232 10.71 14.63 23.85
C GLY A 232 12.02 15.40 23.94
N THR A 233 12.33 16.03 25.09
CA THR A 233 13.63 16.72 25.28
C THR A 233 14.77 15.70 25.32
N ASN A 234 14.57 14.58 26.00
CA ASN A 234 15.49 13.45 26.05
C ASN A 234 14.76 12.14 25.82
N TRP A 235 15.46 11.18 25.20
CA TRP A 235 14.97 9.84 24.94
C TRP A 235 15.94 8.78 25.48
N SER A 236 15.39 7.68 26.02
CA SER A 236 16.17 6.54 26.49
C SER A 236 15.68 5.27 25.78
N LYS A 237 16.60 4.46 25.26
CA LYS A 237 16.29 3.14 24.69
C LYS A 237 15.99 2.17 25.84
N LEU A 238 14.89 1.43 25.72
CA LEU A 238 14.47 0.42 26.68
C LEU A 238 15.01 -0.94 26.25
N SER A 239 15.50 -1.75 27.20
CA SER A 239 16.09 -3.06 26.89
C SER A 239 15.75 -4.16 27.88
N GLN A 240 15.43 -3.82 29.14
CA GLN A 240 15.28 -4.84 30.19
C GLN A 240 14.08 -5.74 29.94
N GLY A 241 14.34 -7.03 29.72
CA GLY A 241 13.34 -8.06 29.44
C GLY A 241 12.82 -8.07 28.00
N LEU A 242 13.42 -7.26 27.11
CA LEU A 242 13.24 -7.33 25.67
C LEU A 242 14.26 -8.26 25.02
N PRO A 243 13.99 -8.81 23.83
CA PRO A 243 14.96 -9.61 23.09
C PRO A 243 16.25 -8.81 22.80
N SER A 244 17.37 -9.50 22.83
CA SER A 244 18.68 -8.92 22.51
C SER A 244 19.07 -9.13 21.05
N GLY A 245 19.81 -8.20 20.48
CA GLY A 245 20.24 -8.23 19.07
C GLY A 245 19.30 -7.45 18.17
N ASP A 246 19.21 -7.87 16.89
CA ASP A 246 18.42 -7.18 15.88
C ASP A 246 16.93 -7.42 16.10
N LEU A 247 16.18 -6.33 16.15
CA LEU A 247 14.73 -6.34 16.18
C LEU A 247 14.14 -5.93 14.82
N GLY A 248 13.00 -6.50 14.51
CA GLY A 248 12.19 -6.11 13.36
C GLY A 248 11.13 -5.08 13.75
N ARG A 249 9.93 -5.24 13.18
CA ARG A 249 8.79 -4.35 13.45
C ARG A 249 8.26 -4.53 14.87
N ILE A 250 7.90 -3.40 15.47
CA ILE A 250 7.35 -3.33 16.83
C ILE A 250 6.06 -2.54 16.79
N GLY A 251 4.98 -3.09 17.33
CA GLY A 251 3.74 -2.38 17.61
C GLY A 251 3.62 -2.07 19.09
N LEU A 252 3.01 -0.95 19.44
CA LEU A 252 2.87 -0.47 20.82
C LEU A 252 1.41 -0.21 21.17
N ALA A 253 1.02 -0.53 22.40
CA ALA A 253 -0.22 -0.04 22.99
C ALA A 253 0.00 0.34 24.46
N ALA A 254 -0.62 1.43 24.89
CA ALA A 254 -0.63 1.89 26.26
C ALA A 254 -2.02 1.77 26.84
N SER A 255 -2.13 1.36 28.11
CA SER A 255 -3.39 1.41 28.82
C SER A 255 -3.93 2.84 28.87
N GLN A 256 -5.22 2.99 28.63
CA GLN A 256 -5.87 4.31 28.64
C GLN A 256 -6.26 4.79 30.05
N ASN A 257 -6.15 3.93 31.05
CA ASN A 257 -6.54 4.21 32.44
C ASN A 257 -5.42 4.02 33.44
N ARG A 258 -4.30 3.37 33.09
CA ARG A 258 -3.14 3.13 33.97
C ARG A 258 -1.81 3.43 33.29
N SER A 259 -1.12 4.47 33.71
CA SER A 259 0.14 4.98 33.11
C SER A 259 1.31 4.00 33.06
N ASN A 260 1.27 2.91 33.81
CA ASN A 260 2.39 1.99 33.91
C ASN A 260 2.20 0.68 33.12
N ILE A 261 1.05 0.49 32.49
CA ILE A 261 0.76 -0.72 31.71
C ILE A 261 0.97 -0.43 30.20
N LEU A 262 1.83 -1.23 29.61
CA LEU A 262 2.18 -1.16 28.19
C LEU A 262 2.21 -2.56 27.58
N TYR A 263 1.93 -2.63 26.32
CA TYR A 263 2.02 -3.83 25.50
C TYR A 263 2.86 -3.55 24.25
N ALA A 264 3.55 -4.58 23.77
CA ALA A 264 4.29 -4.53 22.53
C ALA A 264 4.19 -5.87 21.79
N THR A 265 4.03 -5.83 20.49
CA THR A 265 4.42 -6.93 19.60
C THR A 265 5.84 -6.67 19.12
N ILE A 266 6.70 -7.68 19.14
CA ILE A 266 8.11 -7.53 18.76
C ILE A 266 8.50 -8.63 17.79
N GLU A 267 8.96 -8.24 16.63
CA GLU A 267 9.57 -9.17 15.68
C GLU A 267 11.02 -9.42 16.04
N HIS A 268 11.37 -10.71 16.17
CA HIS A 268 12.73 -11.15 16.43
C HIS A 268 12.92 -12.58 15.91
N SER A 269 14.12 -12.92 15.46
CA SER A 269 14.40 -14.22 14.82
C SER A 269 14.12 -15.45 15.68
N LYS A 270 14.23 -15.33 17.02
CA LYS A 270 14.01 -16.44 17.97
C LYS A 270 12.95 -16.14 19.05
N GLU A 271 12.79 -14.87 19.41
CA GLU A 271 11.96 -14.46 20.54
C GLU A 271 10.81 -13.54 20.10
N SER A 272 10.36 -13.67 18.84
CA SER A 272 9.18 -12.96 18.37
C SER A 272 7.97 -13.25 19.25
N GLY A 273 7.10 -12.25 19.46
CA GLY A 273 5.90 -12.44 20.26
C GLY A 273 5.30 -11.17 20.86
N PHE A 274 4.43 -11.39 21.84
CA PHE A 274 3.69 -10.37 22.57
C PHE A 274 4.28 -10.15 23.95
N TYR A 275 4.58 -8.90 24.29
CA TYR A 275 5.25 -8.48 25.52
C TYR A 275 4.40 -7.51 26.32
N ARG A 276 4.55 -7.54 27.63
CA ARG A 276 3.89 -6.63 28.58
C ARG A 276 4.87 -6.00 29.54
N SER A 277 4.73 -4.70 29.79
CA SER A 277 5.33 -4.00 30.91
C SER A 277 4.25 -3.58 31.92
N ALA A 278 4.53 -3.74 33.21
CA ALA A 278 3.66 -3.29 34.31
C ALA A 278 4.28 -2.15 35.12
N ASN A 279 5.38 -1.55 34.64
CA ASN A 279 6.16 -0.56 35.39
C ASN A 279 6.62 0.63 34.48
N GLY A 280 5.80 0.95 33.48
CA GLY A 280 6.07 2.09 32.58
C GLY A 280 7.27 1.88 31.68
N GLY A 281 7.47 0.65 31.19
CA GLY A 281 8.52 0.29 30.26
C GLY A 281 9.88 0.02 30.91
N ARG A 282 10.03 0.10 32.24
CA ARG A 282 11.31 -0.17 32.91
C ARG A 282 11.77 -1.62 32.74
N SER A 283 10.82 -2.56 32.70
CA SER A 283 11.07 -3.94 32.31
C SER A 283 9.88 -4.55 31.59
N TRP A 284 10.17 -5.56 30.77
CA TRP A 284 9.21 -6.25 29.94
C TRP A 284 9.22 -7.75 30.20
N LYS A 285 8.08 -8.38 29.99
CA LYS A 285 7.91 -9.84 30.09
C LYS A 285 7.22 -10.32 28.82
N LYS A 286 7.78 -11.35 28.18
CA LYS A 286 7.11 -12.08 27.11
C LYS A 286 5.89 -12.81 27.67
N MET A 287 4.74 -12.55 27.12
CA MET A 287 3.46 -13.11 27.54
C MET A 287 3.01 -14.25 26.62
N ASN A 288 3.27 -14.10 25.30
CA ASN A 288 2.84 -15.04 24.29
C ASN A 288 3.79 -15.01 23.07
N THR A 289 3.75 -16.06 22.25
CA THR A 289 4.54 -16.16 21.02
C THR A 289 3.79 -15.62 19.80
N LEU A 290 2.49 -15.29 19.92
CA LEU A 290 1.67 -14.80 18.82
C LEU A 290 2.20 -13.45 18.31
N ASN A 291 2.56 -13.40 17.05
CA ASN A 291 2.94 -12.20 16.31
C ASN A 291 2.91 -12.54 14.80
N PRO A 292 1.73 -12.70 14.19
CA PRO A 292 1.60 -13.19 12.83
C PRO A 292 2.05 -12.11 11.83
N ARG A 293 2.89 -12.49 10.88
CA ARG A 293 3.44 -11.68 9.78
C ARG A 293 3.83 -10.25 10.24
N PRO A 294 4.77 -10.13 11.19
CA PRO A 294 4.99 -8.89 11.94
C PRO A 294 5.40 -7.70 11.05
N MET A 295 6.16 -7.93 9.99
CA MET A 295 6.62 -6.85 9.11
C MET A 295 5.47 -6.04 8.48
N TYR A 296 4.32 -6.67 8.31
CA TYR A 296 3.15 -6.07 7.66
C TYR A 296 2.12 -5.56 8.67
N TYR A 297 1.85 -6.31 9.72
CA TYR A 297 0.87 -5.97 10.76
C TYR A 297 1.52 -5.34 11.99
N SER A 298 1.65 -6.06 13.07
CA SER A 298 2.14 -5.58 14.38
C SER A 298 1.36 -4.39 14.95
N HIS A 299 0.05 -4.32 14.67
CA HIS A 299 -0.83 -3.33 15.27
C HIS A 299 -1.59 -3.93 16.45
N ILE A 300 -1.59 -3.23 17.57
CA ILE A 300 -2.30 -3.65 18.79
C ILE A 300 -3.04 -2.45 19.41
N ALA A 301 -4.18 -2.74 20.05
CA ALA A 301 -4.97 -1.72 20.73
C ALA A 301 -5.48 -2.25 22.06
N THR A 302 -5.38 -1.43 23.13
CA THR A 302 -5.96 -1.75 24.44
C THR A 302 -7.42 -1.31 24.50
N ASP A 303 -8.25 -2.13 25.16
CA ASP A 303 -9.59 -1.70 25.51
C ASP A 303 -9.52 -0.46 26.44
N PRO A 304 -10.33 0.57 26.21
CA PRO A 304 -10.28 1.80 26.99
C PRO A 304 -10.76 1.65 28.44
N LYS A 305 -11.49 0.58 28.78
CA LYS A 305 -12.05 0.32 30.12
C LYS A 305 -11.29 -0.75 30.90
N ASP A 306 -10.80 -1.80 30.21
CA ASP A 306 -10.06 -2.89 30.84
C ASP A 306 -8.72 -3.13 30.13
N ASP A 307 -7.64 -2.72 30.75
CA ASP A 307 -6.28 -2.88 30.21
C ASP A 307 -5.81 -4.34 30.07
N LYS A 308 -6.55 -5.32 30.59
CA LYS A 308 -6.28 -6.75 30.34
C LYS A 308 -6.74 -7.18 28.95
N ILE A 309 -7.67 -6.43 28.35
CA ILE A 309 -8.18 -6.70 27.03
C ILE A 309 -7.32 -5.97 26.01
N VAL A 310 -6.75 -6.74 25.08
CA VAL A 310 -5.95 -6.21 23.99
C VAL A 310 -6.35 -6.89 22.69
N TYR A 311 -6.55 -6.11 21.67
CA TYR A 311 -6.75 -6.58 20.29
C TYR A 311 -5.42 -6.59 19.55
N MET A 312 -5.17 -7.62 18.76
CA MET A 312 -4.04 -7.73 17.83
C MET A 312 -4.58 -7.86 16.42
N LEU A 313 -4.24 -6.88 15.58
CA LEU A 313 -4.68 -6.78 14.21
C LEU A 313 -3.65 -7.47 13.32
N ALA A 314 -4.14 -8.39 12.50
CA ALA A 314 -3.33 -9.18 11.58
C ALA A 314 -4.18 -9.60 10.38
N VAL A 315 -3.82 -10.70 9.69
CA VAL A 315 -4.71 -11.37 8.73
C VAL A 315 -6.06 -11.64 9.40
N GLU A 316 -6.01 -12.12 10.63
CA GLU A 316 -7.16 -12.32 11.51
C GLU A 316 -7.13 -11.28 12.64
N LEU A 317 -8.27 -11.03 13.26
CA LEU A 317 -8.35 -10.25 14.49
C LEU A 317 -8.25 -11.18 15.70
N TYR A 318 -7.25 -10.93 16.55
CA TYR A 318 -7.08 -11.67 17.80
C TYR A 318 -7.41 -10.79 19.00
N ARG A 319 -7.88 -11.42 20.08
CA ARG A 319 -8.18 -10.74 21.32
C ARG A 319 -7.69 -11.55 22.51
N THR A 320 -7.17 -10.87 23.52
CA THR A 320 -6.86 -11.42 24.85
C THR A 320 -7.72 -10.73 25.91
N GLU A 321 -8.02 -11.43 27.01
CA GLU A 321 -8.73 -10.89 28.19
C GLU A 321 -7.91 -11.09 29.48
N ASP A 322 -6.70 -11.61 29.34
CA ASP A 322 -5.82 -11.99 30.47
C ASP A 322 -4.43 -11.34 30.40
N SER A 323 -4.37 -10.15 29.78
CA SER A 323 -3.13 -9.39 29.59
C SER A 323 -2.12 -10.06 28.65
N GLY A 324 -2.60 -10.82 27.68
CA GLY A 324 -1.78 -11.44 26.63
C GLY A 324 -1.22 -12.81 26.97
N LYS A 325 -1.70 -13.50 28.00
CA LYS A 325 -1.30 -14.89 28.28
C LYS A 325 -1.92 -15.85 27.28
N THR A 326 -3.20 -15.63 26.95
CA THR A 326 -3.93 -16.38 25.94
C THR A 326 -4.54 -15.43 24.91
N PHE A 327 -4.62 -15.87 23.66
CA PHE A 327 -5.30 -15.18 22.58
C PHE A 327 -6.30 -16.11 21.93
N TYR A 328 -7.44 -15.59 21.57
CA TYR A 328 -8.39 -16.27 20.72
C TYR A 328 -8.67 -15.42 19.48
N GLN A 329 -8.91 -16.10 18.37
CA GLN A 329 -9.27 -15.47 17.11
C GLN A 329 -10.75 -15.10 17.15
N LEU A 330 -11.06 -13.85 16.78
CA LEU A 330 -12.42 -13.42 16.55
C LEU A 330 -12.90 -13.89 15.17
N PRO A 331 -14.23 -14.03 14.93
CA PRO A 331 -14.78 -14.52 13.67
C PRO A 331 -14.67 -13.47 12.57
N THR A 332 -13.47 -13.25 12.03
CA THR A 332 -13.15 -12.28 10.96
C THR A 332 -12.75 -12.92 9.65
N ARG A 333 -12.67 -14.26 9.57
CA ARG A 333 -12.47 -14.88 8.26
C ARG A 333 -13.72 -14.69 7.40
N PRO A 334 -13.55 -14.50 6.09
CA PRO A 334 -14.63 -14.64 5.14
C PRO A 334 -15.03 -16.12 4.98
N THR A 335 -15.48 -16.74 6.05
CA THR A 335 -16.54 -17.72 5.88
C THR A 335 -17.71 -16.88 5.40
N TYR A 336 -18.34 -17.27 4.32
CA TYR A 336 -19.45 -16.57 3.67
C TYR A 336 -20.53 -16.06 4.65
N ASP A 337 -20.46 -16.45 5.91
CA ASP A 337 -21.42 -16.14 6.97
C ASP A 337 -21.13 -14.88 7.78
N VAL A 338 -19.87 -14.37 7.85
CA VAL A 338 -19.52 -13.25 8.74
C VAL A 338 -19.20 -11.97 7.98
N GLY A 339 -18.86 -12.06 6.69
CA GLY A 339 -18.72 -10.92 5.79
C GLY A 339 -17.56 -9.96 6.06
N VAL A 340 -16.62 -10.30 6.96
CA VAL A 340 -15.44 -9.49 7.26
C VAL A 340 -14.26 -9.98 6.43
N HIS A 341 -13.65 -9.08 5.68
CA HIS A 341 -12.41 -9.37 4.95
C HIS A 341 -11.23 -9.48 5.92
N SER A 342 -10.25 -10.32 5.59
CA SER A 342 -8.97 -10.39 6.31
C SER A 342 -8.14 -9.10 6.17
N ASP A 343 -7.00 -9.06 6.86
CA ASP A 343 -6.00 -7.99 6.78
C ASP A 343 -6.43 -6.69 7.44
N HIS A 344 -6.36 -6.68 8.79
CA HIS A 344 -6.82 -5.57 9.62
C HIS A 344 -5.69 -4.59 9.93
N HIS A 345 -5.98 -3.27 9.85
CA HIS A 345 -5.00 -2.20 10.01
C HIS A 345 -5.29 -1.25 11.16
N SER A 346 -6.55 -0.92 11.41
CA SER A 346 -6.94 -0.01 12.49
C SER A 346 -8.21 -0.48 13.19
N ILE A 347 -8.31 -0.17 14.48
CA ILE A 347 -9.51 -0.39 15.28
C ILE A 347 -9.78 0.84 16.15
N PHE A 348 -10.96 1.39 16.05
CA PHE A 348 -11.46 2.41 16.98
C PHE A 348 -12.42 1.76 17.95
N ILE A 349 -12.13 1.79 19.25
CA ILE A 349 -12.98 1.23 20.32
C ILE A 349 -13.68 2.37 21.04
N ASP A 350 -15.01 2.29 21.12
CA ASP A 350 -15.82 3.30 21.82
C ASP A 350 -15.54 3.30 23.32
N LYS A 351 -15.07 4.45 23.83
CA LYS A 351 -14.76 4.62 25.26
C LYS A 351 -15.96 4.50 26.17
N SER A 352 -17.15 4.83 25.67
CA SER A 352 -18.40 4.73 26.41
C SER A 352 -18.94 3.30 26.45
N ASN A 353 -18.66 2.51 25.41
CA ASN A 353 -19.12 1.13 25.26
C ASN A 353 -18.11 0.27 24.52
N SER A 354 -17.26 -0.46 25.23
CA SER A 354 -16.25 -1.33 24.63
C SER A 354 -16.78 -2.48 23.77
N ASN A 355 -18.11 -2.77 23.84
CA ASN A 355 -18.75 -3.72 22.91
C ASN A 355 -18.78 -3.20 21.49
N HIS A 356 -18.75 -1.87 21.35
CA HIS A 356 -18.81 -1.18 20.08
C HIS A 356 -17.43 -0.78 19.61
N PHE A 357 -17.10 -1.16 18.37
CA PHE A 357 -15.88 -0.73 17.71
C PHE A 357 -16.03 -0.71 16.17
N PHE A 358 -15.21 0.11 15.54
CA PHE A 358 -14.97 0.05 14.10
C PHE A 358 -13.67 -0.67 13.82
N LEU A 359 -13.67 -1.54 12.80
CA LEU A 359 -12.53 -2.31 12.35
C LEU A 359 -12.27 -1.99 10.87
N ALA A 360 -11.09 -1.47 10.58
CA ALA A 360 -10.64 -1.09 9.25
C ALA A 360 -9.58 -2.07 8.72
N GLY A 361 -9.65 -2.37 7.43
CA GLY A 361 -8.75 -3.32 6.77
C GLY A 361 -8.70 -3.16 5.26
N ASP A 362 -8.21 -4.19 4.56
CA ASP A 362 -7.99 -4.16 3.10
C ASP A 362 -9.28 -4.18 2.27
N ALA A 363 -10.42 -4.41 2.88
CA ALA A 363 -11.72 -4.32 2.22
C ALA A 363 -12.74 -3.47 2.98
N GLY A 364 -12.32 -2.28 3.38
CA GLY A 364 -13.18 -1.26 3.91
C GLY A 364 -13.33 -1.27 5.42
N LEU A 365 -14.48 -0.81 5.87
CA LEU A 365 -14.81 -0.57 7.26
C LEU A 365 -15.92 -1.51 7.73
N HIS A 366 -15.73 -2.08 8.91
CA HIS A 366 -16.70 -2.94 9.58
C HIS A 366 -17.02 -2.38 10.96
N GLU A 367 -18.24 -2.58 11.42
CA GLU A 367 -18.71 -2.14 12.73
C GLU A 367 -19.23 -3.35 13.52
N SER A 368 -18.84 -3.45 14.79
CA SER A 368 -19.32 -4.47 15.72
C SER A 368 -19.90 -3.80 16.97
N TRP A 369 -21.00 -4.39 17.51
CA TRP A 369 -21.68 -3.94 18.73
C TRP A 369 -21.65 -4.98 19.85
N ASP A 370 -20.95 -6.09 19.64
CA ASP A 370 -20.96 -7.26 20.53
C ASP A 370 -19.57 -7.87 20.77
N TYR A 371 -18.54 -7.00 20.86
CA TYR A 371 -17.14 -7.38 21.01
C TYR A 371 -16.58 -8.21 19.83
N GLY A 372 -17.09 -8.02 18.63
CA GLY A 372 -16.57 -8.70 17.45
C GLY A 372 -17.14 -10.12 17.25
N LYS A 373 -18.31 -10.42 17.81
CA LYS A 373 -19.02 -11.67 17.52
C LYS A 373 -19.75 -11.59 16.18
N THR A 374 -20.32 -10.41 15.89
CA THR A 374 -20.95 -10.10 14.61
C THR A 374 -20.50 -8.73 14.09
N TYR A 375 -20.67 -8.52 12.79
CA TYR A 375 -20.23 -7.30 12.12
C TYR A 375 -21.24 -6.81 11.11
N SER A 376 -21.39 -5.50 11.01
CA SER A 376 -21.99 -4.80 9.88
C SER A 376 -20.90 -4.29 8.96
N ARG A 377 -21.00 -4.56 7.66
CA ARG A 377 -20.06 -4.06 6.67
C ARG A 377 -20.55 -2.73 6.10
N LEU A 378 -19.71 -1.69 6.19
CA LEU A 378 -19.97 -0.39 5.58
C LEU A 378 -19.39 -0.36 4.15
N ASN A 379 -20.07 -1.07 3.23
CA ASN A 379 -19.60 -1.31 1.85
C ASN A 379 -20.03 -0.21 0.85
N ASN A 380 -20.31 1.00 1.34
CA ASN A 380 -20.73 2.15 0.55
C ASN A 380 -19.62 3.18 0.33
N ILE A 381 -18.36 2.81 0.57
CA ILE A 381 -17.19 3.65 0.34
C ILE A 381 -16.60 3.28 -1.03
N PRO A 382 -16.63 4.18 -2.03
CA PRO A 382 -16.19 3.86 -3.39
C PRO A 382 -14.67 4.02 -3.53
N ILE A 383 -13.92 3.22 -2.79
CA ILE A 383 -12.46 3.15 -2.84
C ILE A 383 -12.03 1.79 -3.39
N GLY A 384 -11.02 1.79 -4.26
CA GLY A 384 -10.37 0.60 -4.77
C GLY A 384 -8.95 0.90 -5.20
N GLN A 385 -8.02 0.02 -4.86
CA GLN A 385 -6.63 0.14 -5.28
C GLN A 385 -6.40 -0.68 -6.55
N PHE A 386 -6.52 -0.03 -7.70
CA PHE A 386 -6.38 -0.68 -9.00
C PHE A 386 -4.91 -0.91 -9.36
N TYR A 387 -4.56 -2.14 -9.74
CA TYR A 387 -3.28 -2.47 -10.36
C TYR A 387 -3.26 -2.14 -11.86
N ALA A 388 -4.35 -2.47 -12.55
CA ALA A 388 -4.47 -2.23 -13.98
C ALA A 388 -5.93 -2.09 -14.39
N MET A 389 -6.13 -1.48 -15.55
CA MET A 389 -7.46 -1.29 -16.15
C MET A 389 -7.45 -1.73 -17.62
N GLY A 390 -8.61 -2.19 -18.08
CA GLY A 390 -8.88 -2.50 -19.48
C GLY A 390 -10.26 -1.97 -19.90
N VAL A 391 -10.49 -1.88 -21.20
CA VAL A 391 -11.79 -1.54 -21.78
C VAL A 391 -12.08 -2.47 -22.95
N ASP A 392 -13.35 -2.81 -23.16
CA ASP A 392 -13.81 -3.50 -24.35
C ASP A 392 -14.38 -2.51 -25.39
N MET A 393 -14.90 -3.05 -26.47
CA MET A 393 -15.48 -2.28 -27.59
C MET A 393 -17.01 -2.34 -27.63
N ASP A 394 -17.66 -2.77 -26.55
CA ASP A 394 -19.13 -2.79 -26.44
C ASP A 394 -19.72 -1.35 -26.45
N VAL A 395 -21.01 -1.19 -26.63
CA VAL A 395 -21.71 0.11 -26.61
C VAL A 395 -22.90 0.03 -25.66
N PRO A 396 -22.83 0.68 -24.48
CA PRO A 396 -21.66 1.37 -23.88
C PRO A 396 -20.53 0.39 -23.59
N TYR A 397 -19.28 0.83 -23.68
CA TYR A 397 -18.13 -0.01 -23.37
C TYR A 397 -18.08 -0.36 -21.89
N ASN A 398 -17.50 -1.51 -21.58
CA ASN A 398 -17.24 -1.90 -20.23
C ASN A 398 -15.81 -1.53 -19.79
N ILE A 399 -15.67 -1.25 -18.53
CA ILE A 399 -14.41 -0.99 -17.84
C ILE A 399 -14.09 -2.21 -16.99
N TYR A 400 -12.85 -2.68 -17.11
CA TYR A 400 -12.32 -3.80 -16.34
C TYR A 400 -11.24 -3.28 -15.41
N GLY A 401 -11.26 -3.69 -14.14
CA GLY A 401 -10.27 -3.28 -13.17
C GLY A 401 -9.87 -4.42 -12.25
N GLY A 402 -8.58 -4.67 -12.12
CA GLY A 402 -8.01 -5.57 -11.14
C GLY A 402 -7.60 -4.78 -9.90
N MET A 403 -8.12 -5.16 -8.75
CA MET A 403 -7.89 -4.47 -7.48
C MET A 403 -7.04 -5.31 -6.54
N GLN A 404 -6.14 -4.66 -5.83
CA GLN A 404 -5.42 -5.28 -4.74
C GLN A 404 -6.40 -5.77 -3.67
N ASP A 405 -6.22 -7.03 -3.24
CA ASP A 405 -7.00 -7.73 -2.22
C ASP A 405 -8.50 -7.91 -2.54
N ASN A 406 -9.02 -7.30 -3.62
CA ASN A 406 -10.46 -7.15 -3.87
C ASN A 406 -10.89 -7.61 -5.27
N HIS A 407 -10.20 -8.58 -5.84
CA HIS A 407 -10.59 -9.28 -7.09
C HIS A 407 -10.49 -8.41 -8.37
N SER A 408 -11.00 -8.97 -9.47
CA SER A 408 -11.16 -8.26 -10.74
C SER A 408 -12.64 -8.04 -11.03
N TRP A 409 -12.97 -6.82 -11.46
CA TRP A 409 -14.34 -6.40 -11.69
C TRP A 409 -14.54 -5.84 -13.08
N MET A 410 -15.76 -5.98 -13.60
CA MET A 410 -16.22 -5.41 -14.85
C MET A 410 -17.50 -4.59 -14.59
N GLY A 411 -17.57 -3.40 -15.13
CA GLY A 411 -18.76 -2.56 -15.07
C GLY A 411 -18.92 -1.68 -16.31
N PRO A 412 -20.14 -1.22 -16.63
CA PRO A 412 -20.40 -0.41 -17.80
C PRO A 412 -19.90 1.02 -17.61
N SER A 413 -19.45 1.67 -18.68
CA SER A 413 -19.10 3.10 -18.68
C SER A 413 -20.33 4.01 -18.55
N ALA A 414 -21.51 3.55 -18.93
CA ALA A 414 -22.78 4.26 -18.83
C ALA A 414 -23.96 3.29 -18.73
N THR A 415 -25.08 3.74 -18.15
CA THR A 415 -26.35 3.01 -18.12
C THR A 415 -27.50 3.95 -18.50
N ARG A 416 -28.65 3.37 -18.88
CA ARG A 416 -29.90 4.12 -19.07
C ARG A 416 -30.74 4.26 -17.80
N HIS A 417 -30.25 3.71 -16.68
CA HIS A 417 -30.96 3.80 -15.40
C HIS A 417 -30.91 5.24 -14.88
N TRP A 418 -32.03 5.74 -14.35
CA TRP A 418 -32.14 7.12 -13.89
C TRP A 418 -31.21 7.48 -12.71
N LEU A 419 -30.82 6.48 -11.90
CA LEU A 419 -29.82 6.63 -10.83
C LEU A 419 -28.37 6.47 -11.33
N GLY A 420 -28.16 6.24 -12.63
CA GLY A 420 -26.83 6.00 -13.20
C GLY A 420 -26.33 4.56 -13.00
N ILE A 421 -25.04 4.39 -12.78
CA ILE A 421 -24.39 3.09 -12.59
C ILE A 421 -24.56 2.68 -11.12
N LEU A 422 -25.19 1.51 -10.89
CA LEU A 422 -25.42 0.94 -9.58
C LEU A 422 -24.36 -0.14 -9.26
N ALA A 423 -24.25 -0.51 -7.97
CA ALA A 423 -23.37 -1.60 -7.54
C ALA A 423 -23.65 -2.92 -8.27
N ASP A 424 -24.92 -3.23 -8.55
CA ASP A 424 -25.34 -4.44 -9.28
C ASP A 424 -24.88 -4.48 -10.75
N ASN A 425 -24.48 -3.36 -11.30
CA ASN A 425 -23.91 -3.31 -12.65
C ASN A 425 -22.47 -3.83 -12.70
N TRP A 426 -21.82 -3.90 -11.55
CA TRP A 426 -20.46 -4.42 -11.44
C TRP A 426 -20.48 -5.92 -11.20
N LYS A 427 -19.69 -6.65 -12.00
CA LYS A 427 -19.60 -8.11 -11.94
C LYS A 427 -18.16 -8.51 -11.65
N GLN A 428 -17.98 -9.46 -10.75
CA GLN A 428 -16.69 -10.07 -10.51
C GLN A 428 -16.31 -10.96 -11.70
N VAL A 429 -15.11 -10.74 -12.25
CA VAL A 429 -14.60 -11.46 -13.42
C VAL A 429 -13.28 -12.20 -13.16
N GLY A 430 -12.73 -12.06 -11.95
CA GLY A 430 -11.52 -12.76 -11.52
C GLY A 430 -11.41 -12.79 -10.01
N PHE A 431 -10.40 -13.50 -9.49
CA PHE A 431 -10.18 -13.75 -8.06
C PHE A 431 -8.79 -13.29 -7.61
N GLY A 432 -8.57 -13.25 -6.29
CA GLY A 432 -7.29 -12.88 -5.66
C GLY A 432 -7.00 -11.39 -5.78
N ASP A 433 -5.72 -11.03 -5.81
CA ASP A 433 -5.29 -9.69 -6.22
C ASP A 433 -5.49 -9.57 -7.72
N GLY A 434 -6.54 -8.85 -8.15
CA GLY A 434 -6.80 -8.67 -9.57
C GLY A 434 -5.72 -7.81 -10.23
N MET A 435 -5.13 -8.32 -11.30
CA MET A 435 -4.07 -7.63 -12.05
C MET A 435 -4.57 -7.15 -13.42
N SER A 436 -3.82 -7.39 -14.48
CA SER A 436 -4.18 -6.99 -15.85
C SER A 436 -5.40 -7.75 -16.38
N GLN A 437 -6.29 -7.04 -17.06
CA GLN A 437 -7.40 -7.62 -17.81
C GLN A 437 -7.24 -7.28 -19.29
N GLN A 438 -7.40 -8.29 -20.14
CA GLN A 438 -7.31 -8.19 -21.59
C GLN A 438 -8.63 -8.68 -22.21
N PRO A 439 -9.63 -7.78 -22.39
CA PRO A 439 -10.84 -8.12 -23.12
C PRO A 439 -10.50 -8.38 -24.59
N ASP A 440 -11.06 -9.45 -25.15
CA ASP A 440 -10.98 -9.73 -26.57
C ASP A 440 -11.93 -8.79 -27.34
N PRO A 441 -11.44 -7.96 -28.27
CA PRO A 441 -12.27 -7.01 -28.99
C PRO A 441 -13.26 -7.65 -29.97
N GLU A 442 -13.09 -8.94 -30.30
CA GLU A 442 -13.89 -9.66 -31.29
C GLU A 442 -14.80 -10.73 -30.69
N SER A 443 -14.71 -10.97 -29.37
CA SER A 443 -15.51 -12.00 -28.68
C SER A 443 -15.84 -11.62 -27.23
N ASP A 444 -16.68 -12.44 -26.60
CA ASP A 444 -17.06 -12.29 -25.18
C ASP A 444 -16.03 -12.86 -24.19
N ILE A 445 -14.79 -13.03 -24.61
CA ILE A 445 -13.72 -13.58 -23.78
C ILE A 445 -12.90 -12.46 -23.14
N VAL A 446 -12.55 -12.64 -21.88
CA VAL A 446 -11.62 -11.77 -21.15
C VAL A 446 -10.52 -12.63 -20.52
N TYR A 447 -9.27 -12.29 -20.78
CA TYR A 447 -8.14 -12.90 -20.09
C TYR A 447 -7.80 -12.05 -18.87
N ASN A 448 -7.92 -12.63 -17.67
CA ASN A 448 -7.65 -11.96 -16.40
C ASN A 448 -6.42 -12.56 -15.75
N ALA A 449 -5.50 -11.71 -15.33
CA ALA A 449 -4.39 -12.10 -14.47
C ALA A 449 -4.73 -11.83 -12.99
N SER A 450 -4.21 -12.67 -12.12
CA SER A 450 -4.04 -12.39 -10.71
C SER A 450 -2.58 -12.69 -10.30
N GLN A 451 -2.25 -12.50 -9.02
CA GLN A 451 -0.87 -12.58 -8.53
C GLN A 451 -0.15 -13.87 -8.94
N ASN A 452 1.17 -13.75 -9.16
CA ASN A 452 2.09 -14.85 -9.40
C ASN A 452 1.75 -15.72 -10.64
N GLY A 453 1.35 -15.06 -11.74
CA GLY A 453 1.10 -15.74 -13.01
C GLY A 453 -0.17 -16.57 -13.08
N ASN A 454 -1.08 -16.41 -12.13
CA ASN A 454 -2.40 -17.00 -12.29
C ASN A 454 -3.15 -16.22 -13.38
N ILE A 455 -3.58 -16.93 -14.41
CA ILE A 455 -4.34 -16.41 -15.53
C ILE A 455 -5.58 -17.26 -15.72
N ILE A 456 -6.72 -16.61 -15.92
CA ILE A 456 -7.99 -17.25 -16.24
C ILE A 456 -8.56 -16.66 -17.54
N ARG A 457 -9.30 -17.49 -18.24
CA ARG A 457 -10.17 -17.10 -19.35
C ARG A 457 -11.59 -17.05 -18.82
N PHE A 458 -12.20 -15.87 -18.86
CA PHE A 458 -13.58 -15.61 -18.48
C PHE A 458 -14.46 -15.43 -19.70
N ASP A 459 -15.62 -16.09 -19.76
CA ASP A 459 -16.63 -15.93 -20.81
C ASP A 459 -17.80 -15.10 -20.28
N LYS A 460 -17.98 -13.88 -20.80
CA LYS A 460 -19.01 -12.91 -20.38
C LYS A 460 -20.44 -13.46 -20.53
N ARG A 461 -20.67 -14.38 -21.49
CA ARG A 461 -22.02 -14.90 -21.84
C ARG A 461 -22.60 -15.80 -20.76
N ASN A 462 -21.76 -16.60 -20.11
CA ASN A 462 -22.18 -17.64 -19.20
C ASN A 462 -21.46 -17.63 -17.84
N GLY A 463 -20.48 -16.72 -17.66
CA GLY A 463 -19.72 -16.61 -16.42
C GLY A 463 -18.68 -17.71 -16.20
N ASN A 464 -18.41 -18.57 -17.20
CA ASN A 464 -17.44 -19.64 -17.06
C ASN A 464 -16.02 -19.10 -16.92
N MET A 465 -15.28 -19.68 -15.98
CA MET A 465 -13.87 -19.38 -15.71
C MET A 465 -13.02 -20.62 -15.91
N GLN A 466 -11.96 -20.51 -16.68
CA GLN A 466 -11.00 -21.58 -16.94
C GLN A 466 -9.59 -21.11 -16.57
N GLY A 467 -8.91 -21.82 -15.66
CA GLY A 467 -7.51 -21.59 -15.35
C GLY A 467 -6.60 -21.98 -16.52
N LEU A 468 -5.68 -21.08 -16.86
CA LEU A 468 -4.79 -21.25 -18.02
C LEU A 468 -3.30 -21.21 -17.65
N ARG A 469 -2.92 -21.11 -16.38
CA ARG A 469 -1.52 -20.96 -15.96
C ARG A 469 -0.64 -22.08 -16.52
N PRO A 470 0.49 -21.77 -17.19
CA PRO A 470 1.46 -22.77 -17.59
C PRO A 470 2.04 -23.49 -16.38
N ILE A 471 2.15 -24.81 -16.47
CA ILE A 471 2.70 -25.68 -15.42
C ILE A 471 3.97 -26.34 -15.97
N PRO A 472 5.10 -26.32 -15.22
CA PRO A 472 6.31 -27.00 -15.63
C PRO A 472 6.12 -28.52 -15.65
N GLY A 473 6.84 -29.20 -16.52
CA GLY A 473 6.93 -30.67 -16.54
C GLY A 473 7.53 -31.22 -15.24
N LYS A 474 7.39 -32.54 -15.03
CA LYS A 474 7.80 -33.20 -13.77
C LYS A 474 9.27 -32.96 -13.41
N ASP A 475 10.15 -32.89 -14.42
CA ASP A 475 11.60 -32.74 -14.26
C ASP A 475 12.10 -31.34 -14.65
N GLU A 476 11.21 -30.39 -14.84
CA GLU A 476 11.54 -28.99 -15.15
C GLU A 476 11.64 -28.13 -13.88
N GLU A 477 12.50 -27.10 -13.93
CA GLU A 477 12.53 -26.07 -12.92
C GLU A 477 11.19 -25.36 -12.81
N LYS A 478 10.84 -24.98 -11.58
CA LYS A 478 9.62 -24.19 -11.32
C LYS A 478 9.72 -22.87 -12.08
N TYR A 479 8.64 -22.51 -12.76
CA TYR A 479 8.52 -21.20 -13.39
C TYR A 479 8.42 -20.11 -12.32
N ARG A 480 9.14 -19.02 -12.53
CA ARG A 480 9.05 -17.81 -11.70
C ARG A 480 8.08 -16.85 -12.38
N PHE A 481 7.23 -16.22 -11.56
CA PHE A 481 6.27 -15.22 -12.01
C PHE A 481 6.25 -14.09 -10.99
N ASP A 482 6.39 -12.86 -11.48
CA ASP A 482 6.25 -11.68 -10.65
C ASP A 482 4.85 -11.57 -10.05
N TRP A 483 4.73 -10.83 -8.96
CA TRP A 483 3.44 -10.52 -8.34
C TRP A 483 2.48 -9.93 -9.37
N VAL A 484 2.94 -8.95 -10.17
CA VAL A 484 2.19 -8.33 -11.28
C VAL A 484 2.65 -8.93 -12.60
N THR A 485 2.33 -10.19 -12.83
CA THR A 485 2.67 -10.89 -14.07
C THR A 485 2.01 -10.23 -15.27
N PRO A 486 2.77 -9.79 -16.31
CA PRO A 486 2.20 -9.18 -17.50
C PRO A 486 1.52 -10.21 -18.39
N ILE A 487 0.31 -9.88 -18.86
CA ILE A 487 -0.39 -10.56 -19.93
C ILE A 487 -0.68 -9.58 -21.07
N VAL A 488 -0.56 -10.04 -22.30
CA VAL A 488 -0.85 -9.23 -23.50
C VAL A 488 -1.61 -10.08 -24.52
N LEU A 489 -2.82 -9.65 -24.88
CA LEU A 489 -3.55 -10.18 -26.02
C LEU A 489 -2.93 -9.60 -27.29
N SER A 490 -2.57 -10.44 -28.25
CA SER A 490 -1.97 -10.01 -29.50
C SER A 490 -2.96 -9.19 -30.33
N GLN A 491 -2.51 -8.06 -30.85
CA GLN A 491 -3.30 -7.25 -31.77
C GLN A 491 -3.43 -7.86 -33.19
N TYR A 492 -2.75 -8.96 -33.45
CA TYR A 492 -2.80 -9.68 -34.73
C TYR A 492 -3.61 -10.96 -34.69
N SER A 493 -4.07 -11.41 -33.48
CA SER A 493 -4.88 -12.61 -33.32
C SER A 493 -5.49 -12.66 -31.92
N ASN A 494 -6.79 -12.73 -31.82
CA ASN A 494 -7.54 -12.85 -30.57
C ASN A 494 -7.35 -14.20 -29.83
N LYS A 495 -6.70 -15.19 -30.47
CA LYS A 495 -6.32 -16.47 -29.84
C LYS A 495 -4.89 -16.50 -29.35
N LYS A 496 -4.11 -15.46 -29.67
CA LYS A 496 -2.71 -15.39 -29.26
C LYS A 496 -2.54 -14.50 -28.04
N VAL A 497 -2.06 -15.10 -26.96
CA VAL A 497 -1.80 -14.40 -25.71
C VAL A 497 -0.36 -14.65 -25.28
N TYR A 498 0.30 -13.61 -24.80
CA TYR A 498 1.60 -13.65 -24.17
C TYR A 498 1.45 -13.56 -22.66
N LEU A 499 2.27 -14.33 -21.94
CA LEU A 499 2.37 -14.31 -20.48
C LEU A 499 3.85 -14.27 -20.08
N GLY A 500 4.23 -13.28 -19.26
CA GLY A 500 5.60 -13.14 -18.77
C GLY A 500 5.84 -13.93 -17.48
N GLY A 501 6.94 -14.67 -17.45
CA GLY A 501 7.53 -15.25 -16.26
C GLY A 501 9.04 -15.11 -16.38
N ASN A 502 9.85 -16.01 -15.82
CA ASN A 502 11.25 -16.07 -16.20
C ASN A 502 11.45 -16.45 -17.68
N ARG A 503 10.40 -16.95 -18.32
CA ARG A 503 10.28 -17.28 -19.75
C ARG A 503 9.10 -16.51 -20.33
N LEU A 504 9.11 -16.27 -21.64
CA LEU A 504 7.90 -15.83 -22.32
C LEU A 504 7.08 -17.04 -22.73
N PHE A 505 5.85 -17.10 -22.25
CA PHE A 505 4.87 -18.10 -22.65
C PHE A 505 3.96 -17.51 -23.72
N THR A 506 3.70 -18.27 -24.79
CA THR A 506 2.83 -17.87 -25.89
C THR A 506 1.83 -18.97 -26.17
N THR A 507 0.54 -18.66 -26.12
CA THR A 507 -0.53 -19.50 -26.66
C THR A 507 -0.98 -18.97 -28.02
N ARG A 508 -1.50 -19.85 -28.89
CA ARG A 508 -2.10 -19.51 -30.18
C ARG A 508 -3.50 -20.09 -30.35
N ASP A 509 -4.00 -20.73 -29.31
CA ASP A 509 -5.29 -21.44 -29.29
C ASP A 509 -6.18 -20.98 -28.12
N GLY A 510 -5.92 -19.78 -27.60
CA GLY A 510 -6.71 -19.18 -26.52
C GLY A 510 -6.43 -19.78 -25.13
N GLY A 511 -5.23 -20.32 -24.93
CA GLY A 511 -4.77 -20.84 -23.64
C GLY A 511 -4.90 -22.36 -23.47
N ILE A 512 -5.28 -23.10 -24.50
CA ILE A 512 -5.36 -24.58 -24.44
C ILE A 512 -3.97 -25.17 -24.35
N SER A 513 -3.02 -24.62 -25.11
CA SER A 513 -1.62 -25.03 -25.09
C SER A 513 -0.69 -23.82 -25.02
N TRP A 514 0.52 -24.02 -24.45
CA TRP A 514 1.54 -23.00 -24.32
C TRP A 514 2.86 -23.45 -24.94
N GLN A 515 3.46 -22.56 -25.72
CA GLN A 515 4.85 -22.61 -26.13
C GLN A 515 5.65 -21.70 -25.20
N ARG A 516 6.89 -22.05 -24.89
CA ARG A 516 7.78 -21.27 -24.02
C ARG A 516 9.15 -21.05 -24.64
N THR A 517 9.79 -19.97 -24.28
CA THR A 517 11.20 -19.68 -24.59
C THR A 517 12.14 -20.36 -23.60
N ASP A 518 13.44 -20.20 -23.80
CA ASP A 518 14.42 -20.32 -22.72
C ASP A 518 14.23 -19.19 -21.70
N ASP A 519 14.99 -19.23 -20.58
CA ASP A 519 15.00 -18.16 -19.59
C ASP A 519 15.53 -16.87 -20.23
N LEU A 520 14.77 -15.76 -20.16
CA LEU A 520 15.11 -14.48 -20.77
C LEU A 520 15.61 -13.44 -19.75
N THR A 521 15.79 -13.86 -18.51
CA THR A 521 16.26 -13.03 -17.39
C THR A 521 17.76 -13.16 -17.21
N LYS A 522 18.35 -12.34 -16.36
CA LYS A 522 19.75 -12.53 -15.93
C LYS A 522 19.89 -13.61 -14.87
N ASN A 523 18.78 -14.01 -14.24
CA ASN A 523 18.72 -14.99 -13.16
C ASN A 523 19.70 -14.68 -12.01
N ILE A 524 19.74 -13.43 -11.57
CA ILE A 524 20.66 -12.97 -10.54
C ILE A 524 20.32 -13.62 -9.20
N ASN A 525 21.34 -14.22 -8.56
CA ASN A 525 21.19 -14.73 -7.20
C ASN A 525 21.09 -13.56 -6.20
N ARG A 526 19.89 -13.26 -5.72
CA ARG A 526 19.64 -12.15 -4.78
C ARG A 526 20.30 -12.34 -3.41
N ASP A 527 20.74 -13.54 -3.05
CA ASP A 527 21.50 -13.79 -1.83
C ASP A 527 22.91 -13.16 -1.86
N SER A 528 23.43 -12.85 -3.05
CA SER A 528 24.69 -12.11 -3.24
C SER A 528 24.51 -10.58 -3.29
N LEU A 529 23.28 -10.08 -3.25
CA LEU A 529 22.99 -8.65 -3.27
C LEU A 529 22.82 -8.11 -1.85
N GLU A 530 23.10 -6.82 -1.65
CA GLU A 530 23.06 -6.19 -0.33
C GLU A 530 21.83 -5.30 -0.14
N ILE A 531 21.28 -5.34 1.08
CA ILE A 531 20.26 -4.38 1.54
C ILE A 531 20.69 -3.81 2.90
N MET A 532 20.91 -2.51 2.99
CA MET A 532 21.43 -1.79 4.18
C MET A 532 22.83 -2.27 4.64
N GLY A 533 23.68 -2.75 3.71
CA GLY A 533 25.00 -3.29 4.02
C GLY A 533 24.97 -4.72 4.58
N VAL A 534 23.85 -5.42 4.44
CA VAL A 534 23.69 -6.84 4.81
C VAL A 534 23.48 -7.66 3.53
N LEU A 535 24.30 -8.70 3.34
CA LEU A 535 24.12 -9.64 2.23
C LEU A 535 22.75 -10.33 2.33
N GLY A 536 22.11 -10.57 1.21
CA GLY A 536 20.84 -11.26 1.14
C GLY A 536 20.86 -12.61 1.85
N ALA A 537 21.97 -13.37 1.76
CA ALA A 537 22.17 -14.62 2.50
C ALA A 537 22.06 -14.46 4.02
N ASP A 538 22.45 -13.31 4.56
CA ASP A 538 22.57 -13.05 6.00
C ASP A 538 21.36 -12.33 6.61
N ILE A 539 20.39 -11.88 5.79
CA ILE A 539 19.16 -11.24 6.28
C ILE A 539 18.34 -12.23 7.09
N LYS A 540 18.03 -11.88 8.35
CA LYS A 540 17.36 -12.77 9.32
C LYS A 540 15.91 -12.43 9.58
N LEU A 541 15.49 -11.19 9.34
CA LEU A 541 14.17 -10.67 9.69
C LEU A 541 13.41 -10.27 8.45
N SER A 542 12.24 -10.87 8.26
CA SER A 542 11.34 -10.61 7.12
C SER A 542 12.06 -10.60 5.77
N LYS A 543 13.06 -11.50 5.61
CA LYS A 543 13.86 -11.62 4.39
C LYS A 543 12.96 -11.75 3.17
N ASN A 544 13.07 -10.79 2.26
CA ASN A 544 12.37 -10.76 0.99
C ASN A 544 10.84 -10.83 1.09
N ASP A 545 10.25 -10.53 2.27
CA ASP A 545 8.80 -10.56 2.42
C ASP A 545 8.11 -9.62 1.42
N GLY A 546 7.11 -10.14 0.75
CA GLY A 546 6.42 -9.50 -0.37
C GLY A 546 7.12 -9.64 -1.73
N THR A 547 8.34 -10.20 -1.81
CA THR A 547 9.07 -10.48 -3.07
C THR A 547 9.46 -11.95 -3.08
N SER A 548 8.53 -12.82 -3.51
CA SER A 548 8.72 -14.28 -3.43
C SER A 548 9.81 -14.78 -4.37
N THR A 549 9.88 -14.22 -5.57
CA THR A 549 10.81 -14.57 -6.64
C THR A 549 11.50 -13.32 -7.21
N PHE A 550 12.52 -13.51 -8.04
CA PHE A 550 13.27 -12.46 -8.71
C PHE A 550 13.88 -13.01 -9.99
N GLY A 551 14.02 -12.19 -11.03
CA GLY A 551 14.36 -12.58 -12.38
C GLY A 551 13.09 -12.99 -13.14
N GLU A 552 12.20 -12.04 -13.39
CA GLU A 552 10.95 -12.22 -14.12
C GLU A 552 10.73 -11.13 -15.18
N ILE A 553 9.99 -11.49 -16.22
CA ILE A 553 9.46 -10.54 -17.19
C ILE A 553 8.31 -9.78 -16.55
N ILE A 554 8.45 -8.47 -16.49
CA ILE A 554 7.46 -7.56 -15.89
C ILE A 554 6.80 -6.63 -16.90
N SER A 555 7.29 -6.62 -18.14
CA SER A 555 6.70 -5.85 -19.23
C SER A 555 6.83 -6.57 -20.55
N ILE A 556 5.75 -6.54 -21.37
CA ILE A 556 5.68 -7.12 -22.70
C ILE A 556 5.05 -6.10 -23.62
N SER A 557 5.61 -5.90 -24.82
CA SER A 557 5.05 -5.07 -25.86
C SER A 557 5.20 -5.68 -27.24
N GLU A 558 4.09 -6.11 -27.85
CA GLU A 558 4.05 -6.51 -29.27
C GLU A 558 4.04 -5.25 -30.14
N SER A 559 4.87 -5.20 -31.18
CA SER A 559 4.93 -4.06 -32.10
C SER A 559 3.62 -3.91 -32.87
N PRO A 560 3.00 -2.70 -32.86
CA PRO A 560 1.76 -2.46 -33.60
C PRO A 560 1.93 -2.35 -35.11
N ILE A 561 3.16 -2.18 -35.59
CA ILE A 561 3.47 -1.94 -36.99
C ILE A 561 4.36 -3.00 -37.63
N THR A 562 4.94 -3.92 -36.80
CA THR A 562 5.80 -4.99 -37.27
C THR A 562 5.35 -6.30 -36.67
N LYS A 563 4.62 -7.10 -37.46
CA LYS A 563 4.18 -8.43 -37.03
C LYS A 563 5.38 -9.29 -36.62
N LYS A 564 5.25 -10.07 -35.54
CA LYS A 564 6.29 -10.93 -34.96
C LYS A 564 7.41 -10.22 -34.19
N GLU A 565 7.38 -8.90 -34.10
CA GLU A 565 8.30 -8.16 -33.27
C GLU A 565 7.70 -7.98 -31.86
N VAL A 566 8.43 -8.47 -30.84
CA VAL A 566 8.02 -8.38 -29.43
C VAL A 566 9.20 -7.93 -28.59
N TRP A 567 8.94 -6.99 -27.71
CA TRP A 567 9.88 -6.47 -26.72
C TRP A 567 9.47 -6.93 -25.34
N ILE A 568 10.44 -7.28 -24.50
CA ILE A 568 10.21 -7.55 -23.09
C ILE A 568 11.19 -6.79 -22.21
N GLY A 569 10.77 -6.52 -20.96
CA GLY A 569 11.61 -5.96 -19.90
C GLY A 569 11.51 -6.83 -18.65
N THR A 570 12.64 -7.00 -17.94
CA THR A 570 12.72 -7.82 -16.73
C THR A 570 13.03 -7.00 -15.49
N ASP A 571 12.68 -7.51 -14.31
CA ASP A 571 12.96 -6.90 -13.01
C ASP A 571 14.47 -6.88 -12.68
N ASP A 572 15.25 -7.76 -13.27
CA ASP A 572 16.70 -7.87 -13.12
C ASP A 572 17.52 -7.15 -14.22
N GLY A 573 16.84 -6.37 -15.08
CA GLY A 573 17.47 -5.40 -15.95
C GLY A 573 17.76 -5.83 -17.38
N ASN A 574 17.10 -6.86 -17.92
CA ASN A 574 17.15 -7.19 -19.33
C ASN A 574 16.09 -6.44 -20.13
N VAL A 575 16.48 -5.89 -21.28
CA VAL A 575 15.57 -5.55 -22.38
C VAL A 575 15.88 -6.52 -23.53
N GLN A 576 14.90 -7.33 -23.91
CA GLN A 576 15.06 -8.35 -24.94
C GLN A 576 14.11 -8.07 -26.13
N LEU A 577 14.57 -8.36 -27.33
CA LEU A 577 13.85 -8.18 -28.58
C LEU A 577 13.85 -9.46 -29.40
N THR A 578 12.68 -9.86 -29.84
CA THR A 578 12.52 -10.84 -30.95
C THR A 578 11.94 -10.16 -32.19
N ARG A 579 12.32 -10.65 -33.39
CA ARG A 579 11.74 -10.26 -34.67
C ARG A 579 11.14 -11.42 -35.44
N ASP A 580 11.14 -12.59 -34.86
CA ASP A 580 10.72 -13.86 -35.49
C ASP A 580 9.69 -14.62 -34.65
N ASP A 581 8.88 -13.86 -33.84
CA ASP A 581 7.81 -14.41 -33.04
C ASP A 581 8.29 -15.31 -31.87
N GLY A 582 9.42 -14.93 -31.26
CA GLY A 582 9.97 -15.59 -30.08
C GLY A 582 10.88 -16.79 -30.35
N ARG A 583 11.27 -17.03 -31.61
CA ARG A 583 12.21 -18.10 -31.94
C ARG A 583 13.65 -17.77 -31.55
N THR A 584 14.05 -16.51 -31.79
CA THR A 584 15.35 -15.97 -31.38
C THR A 584 15.16 -14.67 -30.61
N TRP A 585 16.07 -14.38 -29.68
CA TRP A 585 16.06 -13.19 -28.86
C TRP A 585 17.41 -12.50 -28.87
N ALA A 586 17.40 -11.18 -28.88
CA ALA A 586 18.56 -10.33 -28.74
C ALA A 586 18.43 -9.48 -27.45
N GLU A 587 19.41 -9.60 -26.57
CA GLU A 587 19.54 -8.70 -25.43
C GLU A 587 20.05 -7.34 -25.94
N VAL A 588 19.33 -6.26 -25.62
CA VAL A 588 19.59 -4.91 -26.15
C VAL A 588 19.76 -3.84 -25.07
N SER A 589 19.65 -4.19 -23.79
CA SER A 589 19.81 -3.22 -22.67
C SER A 589 21.21 -2.61 -22.64
N GLN A 590 22.26 -3.36 -23.01
CA GLN A 590 23.63 -2.85 -23.10
C GLN A 590 23.85 -1.73 -24.14
N ASN A 591 22.91 -1.54 -25.07
CA ASN A 591 22.94 -0.47 -26.04
C ASN A 591 22.36 0.86 -25.49
N ILE A 592 21.80 0.85 -24.28
CA ILE A 592 21.18 2.03 -23.66
C ILE A 592 22.26 2.79 -22.86
N LEU A 593 22.68 3.92 -23.39
CA LEU A 593 23.74 4.73 -22.79
C LEU A 593 23.34 5.28 -21.42
N GLY A 594 24.21 5.09 -20.43
CA GLY A 594 24.01 5.60 -19.06
C GLY A 594 23.02 4.80 -18.22
N LEU A 595 22.54 3.66 -18.70
CA LEU A 595 21.70 2.76 -17.91
C LEU A 595 22.53 2.16 -16.76
N PRO A 596 22.09 2.27 -15.49
CA PRO A 596 22.73 1.56 -14.39
C PRO A 596 22.65 0.04 -14.59
N GLU A 597 23.68 -0.66 -14.13
CA GLU A 597 23.69 -2.12 -14.18
C GLU A 597 22.50 -2.69 -13.41
N ASN A 598 21.82 -3.69 -14.00
CA ASN A 598 20.67 -4.38 -13.42
C ASN A 598 19.50 -3.45 -13.05
N ALA A 599 19.33 -2.33 -13.77
CA ALA A 599 18.24 -1.40 -13.55
C ALA A 599 16.90 -2.07 -13.86
N TYR A 600 15.95 -1.98 -12.92
CA TYR A 600 14.59 -2.50 -13.06
C TYR A 600 13.88 -1.91 -14.28
N VAL A 601 13.45 -2.76 -15.21
CA VAL A 601 12.78 -2.32 -16.45
C VAL A 601 11.28 -2.22 -16.21
N SER A 602 10.82 -1.11 -15.66
CA SER A 602 9.42 -0.96 -15.27
C SER A 602 8.44 -1.04 -16.44
N ARG A 603 8.85 -0.62 -17.65
CA ARG A 603 8.03 -0.73 -18.85
C ARG A 603 8.84 -0.72 -20.13
N VAL A 604 8.41 -1.50 -21.11
CA VAL A 604 8.79 -1.39 -22.51
C VAL A 604 7.54 -1.10 -23.34
N LEU A 605 7.67 -0.23 -24.35
CA LEU A 605 6.59 0.12 -25.27
C LEU A 605 7.14 0.20 -26.69
N ALA A 606 6.77 -0.73 -27.54
CA ALA A 606 7.09 -0.70 -28.97
C ALA A 606 6.46 0.53 -29.65
N SER A 607 7.24 1.23 -30.47
CA SER A 607 6.79 2.46 -31.13
C SER A 607 5.72 2.19 -32.18
N ARG A 608 4.73 3.09 -32.25
CA ARG A 608 3.74 3.12 -33.32
C ARG A 608 4.24 3.85 -34.59
N GLN A 609 5.37 4.56 -34.50
CA GLN A 609 5.88 5.44 -35.55
C GLN A 609 7.11 4.89 -36.25
N GLY A 610 7.89 4.01 -35.64
CA GLY A 610 9.15 3.51 -36.15
C GLY A 610 9.33 2.01 -35.91
N ARG A 611 9.69 1.27 -36.99
CA ARG A 611 10.03 -0.16 -36.86
C ARG A 611 11.32 -0.35 -36.06
N GLY A 612 11.34 -1.32 -35.17
CA GLY A 612 12.50 -1.61 -34.33
C GLY A 612 12.82 -0.52 -33.30
N HIS A 613 11.89 0.38 -33.01
CA HIS A 613 12.00 1.39 -31.97
C HIS A 613 11.10 1.05 -30.78
N ALA A 614 11.60 1.26 -29.58
CA ALA A 614 10.83 1.13 -28.35
C ALA A 614 11.21 2.21 -27.34
N TYR A 615 10.28 2.52 -26.47
CA TYR A 615 10.51 3.35 -25.27
C TYR A 615 10.68 2.42 -24.08
N CYS A 616 11.72 2.65 -23.28
CA CYS A 616 11.97 1.89 -22.05
C CYS A 616 11.99 2.83 -20.84
N TYR A 617 11.39 2.39 -19.76
CA TYR A 617 11.37 3.08 -18.47
C TYR A 617 12.06 2.22 -17.41
N PHE A 618 12.88 2.86 -16.58
CA PHE A 618 13.71 2.23 -15.57
C PHE A 618 13.49 2.84 -14.19
#